data_51645955b3912d201e192fddedf17688
#
_entry.id   51645955b3912d201e192fddedf17688
#
_cell.length_a   1.000
_cell.length_b   1.000
_cell.length_c   1.000
_cell.angle_alpha   90.00
_cell.angle_beta   90.00
_cell.angle_gamma   90.00
#
_symmetry.space_group_name_H-M   'P 1'
#
loop_
_entity.id
_entity.type
_entity.pdbx_description
1 polymer ?
#
loop_
_entity_poly.entity_id
_entity_poly.type
_entity_poly.pdbx_seq_one_letter_code
_entity_poly.pdbx_strand_id
1 'polypeptide(L)'
;LLVVTYGTVLFGIERFVHARIKALYRTVHDLRRGSTGTPGEQMKGDVLGQVHAEVRAWARERNTEIAELEAREQFRREFIGNLAHELKTPIFNIQGYILTLLEGGLEDERVNRDFLDRASNGVDRLIKLVEDLDLITKLESGVIGLHEEDIDLHDLVRTSMEGVDLAANERGIRLVNAVPAATLVRGDRARLEQVLTNLFNNAIVYGREGGTCTVSTYPLGEQQVVEVTDDGIGMAKEHLPRVFERFYRVGKSRSRNEGGSGLGLAIVKHIMEAHHQTITVKSTEGAGSIFSITLQRV
;
A
#
# COMPACT_ATOMS: atom_id res chain seq x y z
N LEU A 1 36.41 61.93 -28.38
CA LEU A 1 35.61 61.06 -29.33
C LEU A 1 35.61 59.57 -28.94
N LEU A 2 36.79 58.99 -28.69
CA LEU A 2 36.90 57.53 -28.36
C LEU A 2 36.11 57.09 -27.12
N VAL A 3 36.06 57.91 -26.06
CA VAL A 3 35.35 57.61 -24.80
C VAL A 3 33.84 57.67 -25.01
N VAL A 4 33.33 58.57 -25.82
CA VAL A 4 31.90 58.70 -26.13
C VAL A 4 31.40 57.54 -27.00
N THR A 5 32.20 57.15 -28.03
CA THR A 5 31.85 56.01 -28.86
C THR A 5 31.91 54.71 -28.11
N TYR A 6 32.84 54.49 -27.18
CA TYR A 6 32.94 53.35 -26.30
C TYR A 6 31.71 53.27 -25.35
N GLY A 7 31.32 54.41 -24.76
CA GLY A 7 30.15 54.49 -23.88
C GLY A 7 28.81 54.18 -24.62
N THR A 8 28.66 54.68 -25.85
CA THR A 8 27.45 54.41 -26.66
C THR A 8 27.37 52.97 -27.13
N VAL A 9 28.49 52.33 -27.44
CA VAL A 9 28.53 50.90 -27.82
C VAL A 9 28.20 50.01 -26.62
N LEU A 10 28.80 50.28 -25.44
CA LEU A 10 28.48 49.56 -24.21
C LEU A 10 27.01 49.68 -23.85
N PHE A 11 26.46 50.88 -23.88
CA PHE A 11 25.04 51.13 -23.61
C PHE A 11 24.12 50.41 -24.63
N GLY A 12 24.50 50.37 -25.90
CA GLY A 12 23.75 49.63 -26.95
C GLY A 12 23.76 48.12 -26.72
N ILE A 13 24.92 47.58 -26.35
CA ILE A 13 25.05 46.14 -26.05
C ILE A 13 24.24 45.79 -24.80
N GLU A 14 24.33 46.55 -23.74
CA GLU A 14 23.61 46.33 -22.50
C GLU A 14 22.08 46.36 -22.72
N ARG A 15 21.62 47.36 -23.50
CA ARG A 15 20.19 47.48 -23.86
C ARG A 15 19.70 46.33 -24.76
N PHE A 16 20.52 45.88 -25.69
CA PHE A 16 20.20 44.75 -26.58
C PHE A 16 20.14 43.43 -25.80
N VAL A 17 21.12 43.18 -24.94
CA VAL A 17 21.17 41.99 -24.08
C VAL A 17 19.97 41.97 -23.12
N HIS A 18 19.67 43.08 -22.47
CA HIS A 18 18.50 43.20 -21.60
C HIS A 18 17.16 42.93 -22.33
N ALA A 19 16.99 43.41 -23.55
CA ALA A 19 15.77 43.17 -24.33
C ALA A 19 15.61 41.69 -24.71
N ARG A 20 16.70 41.00 -25.06
CA ARG A 20 16.70 39.57 -25.40
C ARG A 20 16.45 38.70 -24.17
N ILE A 21 17.07 39.03 -23.03
CA ILE A 21 16.87 38.31 -21.76
C ILE A 21 15.42 38.47 -21.29
N LYS A 22 14.84 39.66 -21.41
CA LYS A 22 13.45 39.95 -21.04
C LYS A 22 12.44 39.13 -21.91
N ALA A 23 12.76 38.95 -23.19
CA ALA A 23 11.94 38.12 -24.08
C ALA A 23 12.00 36.63 -23.68
N LEU A 24 13.20 36.11 -23.40
CA LEU A 24 13.41 34.74 -22.91
C LEU A 24 12.69 34.47 -21.56
N TYR A 25 12.80 35.43 -20.64
CA TYR A 25 12.12 35.38 -19.36
C TYR A 25 10.59 35.28 -19.53
N ARG A 26 10.01 36.10 -20.40
CA ARG A 26 8.57 36.02 -20.68
C ARG A 26 8.18 34.63 -21.19
N THR A 27 8.93 34.06 -22.13
CA THR A 27 8.64 32.73 -22.66
C THR A 27 8.70 31.66 -21.59
N VAL A 28 9.70 31.68 -20.72
CA VAL A 28 9.83 30.72 -19.60
C VAL A 28 8.72 30.92 -18.56
N HIS A 29 8.40 32.17 -18.25
CA HIS A 29 7.32 32.50 -17.30
C HIS A 29 5.92 32.11 -17.81
N ASP A 30 5.67 32.35 -19.11
CA ASP A 30 4.39 32.00 -19.76
C ASP A 30 4.22 30.48 -19.86
N LEU A 31 5.30 29.73 -20.12
CA LEU A 31 5.29 28.26 -20.10
C LEU A 31 4.99 27.69 -18.71
N ARG A 32 5.43 28.39 -17.64
CA ARG A 32 5.18 27.95 -16.26
C ARG A 32 3.73 28.20 -15.82
N ARG A 33 3.10 29.30 -16.22
CA ARG A 33 1.76 29.73 -15.75
C ARG A 33 0.58 29.25 -16.58
N GLY A 34 0.81 28.58 -17.71
CA GLY A 34 -0.30 28.15 -18.54
C GLY A 34 -1.25 29.30 -18.87
N SER A 35 -0.81 30.26 -19.71
CA SER A 35 -1.64 31.24 -20.42
C SER A 35 -2.54 32.23 -19.62
N THR A 36 -2.44 32.34 -18.30
CA THR A 36 -3.33 33.23 -17.53
C THR A 36 -2.60 34.11 -16.48
N GLY A 37 -1.66 34.93 -16.88
CA GLY A 37 -1.01 35.83 -15.94
C GLY A 37 -0.52 37.12 -16.59
N THR A 38 -1.03 38.26 -16.12
CA THR A 38 -0.58 39.61 -16.51
C THR A 38 0.91 39.80 -16.19
N PRO A 39 1.71 40.29 -17.14
CA PRO A 39 3.13 40.62 -16.88
C PRO A 39 3.19 41.98 -16.16
N GLY A 40 3.43 41.94 -14.88
CA GLY A 40 3.42 43.18 -14.10
C GLY A 40 4.23 43.17 -12.83
N GLU A 41 5.53 42.88 -12.90
CA GLU A 41 6.42 43.34 -11.85
C GLU A 41 7.74 43.85 -12.45
N GLN A 42 8.10 45.08 -12.05
CA GLN A 42 9.29 45.76 -12.52
C GLN A 42 10.54 45.03 -12.03
N MET A 43 11.23 44.37 -12.95
CA MET A 43 12.53 43.77 -12.69
C MET A 43 13.54 44.91 -12.35
N LYS A 44 13.90 45.06 -11.08
CA LYS A 44 14.97 45.91 -10.61
C LYS A 44 16.12 45.02 -10.11
N GLY A 45 17.34 45.20 -10.64
CA GLY A 45 18.52 44.47 -10.19
C GLY A 45 19.04 43.41 -11.17
N ASP A 46 19.70 42.38 -10.66
CA ASP A 46 20.29 41.28 -11.46
C ASP A 46 19.25 40.39 -12.10
N VAL A 47 18.77 40.83 -13.27
CA VAL A 47 17.78 40.11 -14.08
C VAL A 47 18.27 38.73 -14.52
N LEU A 48 19.55 38.58 -14.81
CA LEU A 48 20.15 37.34 -15.26
C LEU A 48 20.20 36.31 -14.12
N GLY A 49 20.53 36.71 -12.91
CA GLY A 49 20.51 35.88 -11.73
C GLY A 49 19.10 35.38 -11.39
N GLN A 50 18.10 36.26 -11.50
CA GLN A 50 16.71 35.92 -11.28
C GLN A 50 16.21 34.90 -12.31
N VAL A 51 16.44 35.10 -13.61
CA VAL A 51 16.09 34.17 -14.68
C VAL A 51 16.75 32.80 -14.46
N HIS A 52 18.03 32.81 -14.08
CA HIS A 52 18.77 31.57 -13.82
C HIS A 52 18.21 30.79 -12.61
N ALA A 53 17.82 31.50 -11.55
CA ALA A 53 17.21 30.93 -10.38
C ALA A 53 15.83 30.31 -10.70
N GLU A 54 15.01 31.04 -11.48
CA GLU A 54 13.67 30.55 -11.89
C GLU A 54 13.74 29.34 -12.85
N VAL A 55 14.64 29.35 -13.82
CA VAL A 55 14.85 28.21 -14.73
C VAL A 55 15.32 26.99 -13.95
N ARG A 56 16.21 27.15 -12.97
CA ARG A 56 16.64 26.05 -12.10
C ARG A 56 15.52 25.54 -11.21
N ALA A 57 14.69 26.42 -10.66
CA ALA A 57 13.52 26.02 -9.85
C ALA A 57 12.52 25.24 -10.70
N TRP A 58 12.19 25.74 -11.89
CA TRP A 58 11.32 25.05 -12.84
C TRP A 58 11.87 23.69 -13.27
N ALA A 59 13.17 23.59 -13.59
CA ALA A 59 13.79 22.34 -13.96
C ALA A 59 13.74 21.31 -12.81
N ARG A 60 13.94 21.74 -11.55
CA ARG A 60 13.79 20.87 -10.37
C ARG A 60 12.35 20.37 -10.22
N GLU A 61 11.37 21.28 -10.30
CA GLU A 61 9.94 20.95 -10.20
C GLU A 61 9.54 19.93 -11.28
N ARG A 62 9.98 20.16 -12.54
CA ARG A 62 9.71 19.20 -13.64
C ARG A 62 10.40 17.87 -13.47
N ASN A 63 11.64 17.87 -13.00
CA ASN A 63 12.35 16.60 -12.73
C ASN A 63 11.67 15.81 -11.59
N THR A 64 11.14 16.49 -10.57
CA THR A 64 10.37 15.85 -9.49
C THR A 64 9.06 15.25 -10.05
N GLU A 65 8.33 16.02 -10.86
CA GLU A 65 7.09 15.55 -11.50
C GLU A 65 7.34 14.34 -12.43
N ILE A 66 8.41 14.40 -13.24
CA ILE A 66 8.81 13.27 -14.10
C ILE A 66 9.16 12.05 -13.25
N ALA A 67 9.95 12.22 -12.19
CA ALA A 67 10.32 11.11 -11.31
C ALA A 67 9.10 10.49 -10.62
N GLU A 68 8.11 11.30 -10.21
CA GLU A 68 6.85 10.80 -9.65
C GLU A 68 6.02 10.05 -10.68
N LEU A 69 5.93 10.54 -11.92
CA LEU A 69 5.22 9.86 -13.01
C LEU A 69 5.90 8.53 -13.37
N GLU A 70 7.22 8.51 -13.47
CA GLU A 70 8.00 7.29 -13.72
C GLU A 70 7.81 6.27 -12.58
N ALA A 71 7.84 6.71 -11.32
CA ALA A 71 7.59 5.86 -10.17
C ALA A 71 6.18 5.26 -10.19
N ARG A 72 5.15 6.06 -10.53
CA ARG A 72 3.77 5.58 -10.69
C ARG A 72 3.63 4.57 -11.83
N GLU A 73 4.28 4.83 -12.97
CA GLU A 73 4.25 3.93 -14.13
C GLU A 73 4.98 2.61 -13.82
N GLN A 74 6.13 2.68 -13.14
CA GLN A 74 6.86 1.50 -12.67
C GLN A 74 6.00 0.67 -11.70
N PHE A 75 5.39 1.32 -10.71
CA PHE A 75 4.48 0.68 -9.76
C PHE A 75 3.31 -0.01 -10.47
N ARG A 76 2.71 0.65 -11.47
CA ARG A 76 1.62 0.08 -12.26
C ARG A 76 2.06 -1.16 -13.05
N ARG A 77 3.25 -1.13 -13.66
CA ARG A 77 3.81 -2.28 -14.40
C ARG A 77 4.07 -3.46 -13.47
N GLU A 78 4.69 -3.21 -12.33
CA GLU A 78 4.95 -4.24 -11.32
C GLU A 78 3.65 -4.85 -10.78
N PHE A 79 2.65 -4.01 -10.52
CA PHE A 79 1.32 -4.45 -10.10
C PHE A 79 0.68 -5.40 -11.11
N ILE A 80 0.63 -5.02 -12.40
CA ILE A 80 0.04 -5.86 -13.46
C ILE A 80 0.84 -7.16 -13.63
N GLY A 81 2.16 -7.09 -13.57
CA GLY A 81 3.03 -8.26 -13.66
C GLY A 81 2.81 -9.25 -12.51
N ASN A 82 2.73 -8.75 -11.28
CA ASN A 82 2.46 -9.56 -10.10
C ASN A 82 1.05 -10.16 -10.13
N LEU A 83 0.05 -9.39 -10.52
CA LEU A 83 -1.33 -9.85 -10.68
C LEU A 83 -1.42 -10.99 -11.69
N ALA A 84 -0.82 -10.81 -12.87
CA ALA A 84 -0.79 -11.85 -13.90
C ALA A 84 -0.14 -13.14 -13.39
N HIS A 85 0.93 -13.04 -12.61
CA HIS A 85 1.61 -14.17 -12.02
C HIS A 85 0.77 -14.88 -10.96
N GLU A 86 0.11 -14.13 -10.06
CA GLU A 86 -0.74 -14.69 -9.00
C GLU A 86 -2.03 -15.31 -9.53
N LEU A 87 -2.57 -14.83 -10.67
CA LEU A 87 -3.68 -15.47 -11.38
C LEU A 87 -3.25 -16.71 -12.14
N LYS A 88 -2.09 -16.68 -12.80
CA LYS A 88 -1.62 -17.75 -13.68
C LYS A 88 -1.41 -19.07 -12.92
N THR A 89 -0.84 -19.01 -11.74
CA THR A 89 -0.51 -20.20 -10.94
C THR A 89 -1.74 -21.05 -10.59
N PRO A 90 -2.81 -20.53 -9.95
CA PRO A 90 -4.00 -21.32 -9.66
C PRO A 90 -4.71 -21.78 -10.93
N ILE A 91 -4.77 -20.96 -12.00
CA ILE A 91 -5.39 -21.35 -13.27
C ILE A 91 -4.72 -22.60 -13.85
N PHE A 92 -3.39 -22.64 -13.93
CA PHE A 92 -2.69 -23.82 -14.45
C PHE A 92 -2.83 -25.04 -13.53
N ASN A 93 -2.85 -24.84 -12.20
CA ASN A 93 -3.08 -25.95 -11.28
C ASN A 93 -4.46 -26.55 -11.46
N ILE A 94 -5.51 -25.72 -11.52
CA ILE A 94 -6.88 -26.15 -11.79
C ILE A 94 -6.95 -26.90 -13.12
N GLN A 95 -6.38 -26.35 -14.19
CA GLN A 95 -6.32 -26.98 -15.49
C GLN A 95 -5.61 -28.34 -15.43
N GLY A 96 -4.49 -28.44 -14.72
CA GLY A 96 -3.75 -29.69 -14.54
C GLY A 96 -4.57 -30.75 -13.83
N TYR A 97 -5.27 -30.40 -12.74
CA TYR A 97 -6.15 -31.34 -12.03
C TYR A 97 -7.30 -31.83 -12.91
N ILE A 98 -7.95 -30.93 -13.65
CA ILE A 98 -9.03 -31.28 -14.59
C ILE A 98 -8.50 -32.19 -15.70
N LEU A 99 -7.37 -31.91 -16.31
CA LEU A 99 -6.78 -32.75 -17.35
C LEU A 99 -6.44 -34.14 -16.82
N THR A 100 -5.84 -34.25 -15.63
CA THR A 100 -5.53 -35.55 -14.99
C THR A 100 -6.79 -36.35 -14.75
N LEU A 101 -7.91 -35.72 -14.33
CA LEU A 101 -9.18 -36.39 -14.17
C LEU A 101 -9.72 -36.92 -15.53
N LEU A 102 -9.63 -36.10 -16.59
CA LEU A 102 -10.09 -36.48 -17.93
C LEU A 102 -9.23 -37.59 -18.57
N GLU A 103 -7.95 -37.72 -18.22
CA GLU A 103 -7.01 -38.72 -18.72
C GLU A 103 -7.08 -40.04 -17.93
N GLY A 104 -8.14 -40.28 -17.15
CA GLY A 104 -8.40 -41.54 -16.45
C GLY A 104 -8.39 -41.41 -14.91
N GLY A 105 -8.05 -40.27 -14.36
CA GLY A 105 -8.08 -40.02 -12.92
C GLY A 105 -9.52 -39.99 -12.35
N LEU A 106 -10.53 -39.83 -13.21
CA LEU A 106 -11.93 -39.81 -12.80
C LEU A 106 -12.40 -41.21 -12.33
N GLU A 107 -11.90 -42.26 -12.95
CA GLU A 107 -12.21 -43.64 -12.61
C GLU A 107 -11.40 -44.20 -11.43
N ASP A 108 -10.34 -43.48 -10.97
CA ASP A 108 -9.56 -43.86 -9.79
C ASP A 108 -10.14 -43.20 -8.54
N GLU A 109 -10.93 -43.97 -7.76
CA GLU A 109 -11.57 -43.48 -6.53
C GLU A 109 -10.60 -42.93 -5.47
N ARG A 110 -9.30 -43.29 -5.55
CA ARG A 110 -8.29 -42.83 -4.58
C ARG A 110 -7.87 -41.39 -4.81
N VAL A 111 -8.00 -40.86 -6.05
CA VAL A 111 -7.47 -39.55 -6.44
C VAL A 111 -8.52 -38.60 -6.98
N ASN A 112 -9.68 -39.13 -7.50
CA ASN A 112 -10.68 -38.32 -8.17
C ASN A 112 -11.21 -37.19 -7.26
N ARG A 113 -11.52 -37.53 -6.01
CA ARG A 113 -12.03 -36.58 -5.03
C ARG A 113 -10.98 -35.56 -4.59
N ASP A 114 -9.76 -36.03 -4.37
CA ASP A 114 -8.62 -35.12 -3.99
C ASP A 114 -8.34 -34.09 -5.09
N PHE A 115 -8.34 -34.48 -6.36
CA PHE A 115 -8.14 -33.56 -7.47
C PHE A 115 -9.32 -32.60 -7.67
N LEU A 116 -10.57 -33.03 -7.47
CA LEU A 116 -11.73 -32.14 -7.46
C LEU A 116 -11.65 -31.11 -6.32
N ASP A 117 -11.33 -31.57 -5.12
CA ASP A 117 -11.19 -30.69 -3.94
C ASP A 117 -10.05 -29.66 -4.14
N ARG A 118 -8.92 -30.09 -4.70
CA ARG A 118 -7.81 -29.18 -5.04
C ARG A 118 -8.18 -28.18 -6.13
N ALA A 119 -8.94 -28.60 -7.14
CA ALA A 119 -9.43 -27.69 -8.17
C ALA A 119 -10.41 -26.67 -7.58
N SER A 120 -11.35 -27.12 -6.73
CA SER A 120 -12.28 -26.23 -6.01
C SER A 120 -11.56 -25.21 -5.16
N ASN A 121 -10.61 -25.64 -4.31
CA ASN A 121 -9.78 -24.74 -3.50
C ASN A 121 -8.99 -23.72 -4.37
N GLY A 122 -8.59 -24.13 -5.56
CA GLY A 122 -7.95 -23.24 -6.55
C GLY A 122 -8.90 -22.15 -7.05
N VAL A 123 -10.17 -22.50 -7.29
CA VAL A 123 -11.22 -21.53 -7.69
C VAL A 123 -11.52 -20.57 -6.54
N ASP A 124 -11.69 -21.06 -5.31
CA ASP A 124 -11.97 -20.22 -4.13
C ASP A 124 -10.85 -19.21 -3.90
N ARG A 125 -9.59 -19.63 -4.12
CA ARG A 125 -8.44 -18.73 -4.06
C ARG A 125 -8.49 -17.65 -5.13
N LEU A 126 -8.93 -17.98 -6.36
CA LEU A 126 -9.10 -16.98 -7.43
C LEU A 126 -10.21 -15.98 -7.09
N ILE A 127 -11.34 -16.45 -6.59
CA ILE A 127 -12.46 -15.61 -6.16
C ILE A 127 -11.96 -14.61 -5.12
N LYS A 128 -11.31 -15.11 -4.06
CA LYS A 128 -10.76 -14.24 -3.01
C LYS A 128 -9.77 -13.20 -3.55
N LEU A 129 -8.91 -13.57 -4.48
CA LEU A 129 -7.94 -12.64 -5.08
C LEU A 129 -8.63 -11.53 -5.88
N VAL A 130 -9.71 -11.86 -6.61
CA VAL A 130 -10.51 -10.88 -7.36
C VAL A 130 -11.26 -9.94 -6.41
N GLU A 131 -11.86 -10.49 -5.34
CA GLU A 131 -12.54 -9.69 -4.30
C GLU A 131 -11.58 -8.74 -3.58
N ASP A 132 -10.40 -9.21 -3.19
CA ASP A 132 -9.34 -8.43 -2.57
C ASP A 132 -8.89 -7.27 -3.49
N LEU A 133 -8.76 -7.54 -4.79
CA LEU A 133 -8.38 -6.54 -5.79
C LEU A 133 -9.48 -5.48 -6.02
N ASP A 134 -10.74 -5.93 -6.13
CA ASP A 134 -11.90 -5.04 -6.26
C ASP A 134 -12.01 -4.11 -5.05
N LEU A 135 -11.84 -4.65 -3.85
CA LEU A 135 -11.85 -3.86 -2.62
C LEU A 135 -10.75 -2.80 -2.59
N ILE A 136 -9.49 -3.17 -2.90
CA ILE A 136 -8.38 -2.21 -2.96
C ILE A 136 -8.70 -1.10 -3.96
N THR A 137 -9.19 -1.46 -5.15
CA THR A 137 -9.51 -0.49 -6.20
C THR A 137 -10.61 0.48 -5.77
N LYS A 138 -11.64 -0.01 -5.09
CA LYS A 138 -12.74 0.79 -4.56
C LYS A 138 -12.30 1.71 -3.42
N LEU A 139 -11.44 1.23 -2.52
CA LEU A 139 -10.88 2.04 -1.43
C LEU A 139 -9.99 3.17 -1.97
N GLU A 140 -9.13 2.89 -2.96
CA GLU A 140 -8.26 3.89 -3.59
C GLU A 140 -9.01 4.97 -4.37
N SER A 141 -10.09 4.58 -5.03
CA SER A 141 -10.91 5.54 -5.78
C SER A 141 -11.81 6.42 -4.89
N GLY A 142 -11.85 6.14 -3.58
CA GLY A 142 -12.73 6.84 -2.64
C GLY A 142 -14.23 6.59 -2.91
N VAL A 143 -14.56 5.56 -3.70
CA VAL A 143 -15.95 5.22 -4.05
C VAL A 143 -16.68 4.57 -2.88
N ILE A 144 -15.95 3.88 -1.99
CA ILE A 144 -16.57 3.27 -0.81
C ILE A 144 -16.70 4.33 0.28
N GLY A 145 -17.96 4.71 0.60
CA GLY A 145 -18.27 5.41 1.83
C GLY A 145 -18.19 4.42 3.00
N LEU A 146 -17.50 4.81 4.08
CA LEU A 146 -17.49 4.01 5.32
C LEU A 146 -18.80 4.22 6.08
N HIS A 147 -19.33 3.16 6.64
CA HIS A 147 -20.44 3.19 7.58
C HIS A 147 -19.90 3.18 9.02
N GLU A 148 -19.46 4.36 9.47
CA GLU A 148 -18.89 4.49 10.80
C GLU A 148 -19.97 4.43 11.89
N GLU A 149 -19.75 3.59 12.89
CA GLU A 149 -20.57 3.41 14.08
C GLU A 149 -19.68 3.27 15.33
N ASP A 150 -20.30 3.36 16.50
CA ASP A 150 -19.64 3.11 17.78
C ASP A 150 -19.60 1.60 18.01
N ILE A 151 -18.40 1.03 18.17
CA ILE A 151 -18.15 -0.41 18.19
C ILE A 151 -17.48 -0.78 19.52
N ASP A 152 -18.00 -1.83 20.20
CA ASP A 152 -17.24 -2.48 21.26
C ASP A 152 -16.08 -3.29 20.64
N LEU A 153 -14.85 -2.81 20.86
CA LEU A 153 -13.64 -3.43 20.32
C LEU A 153 -13.42 -4.83 20.87
N HIS A 154 -13.75 -5.08 22.16
CA HIS A 154 -13.62 -6.41 22.74
C HIS A 154 -14.48 -7.44 21.99
N ASP A 155 -15.71 -7.07 21.67
CA ASP A 155 -16.66 -7.91 20.97
C ASP A 155 -16.25 -8.12 19.50
N LEU A 156 -15.79 -7.06 18.84
CA LEU A 156 -15.26 -7.14 17.47
C LEU A 156 -14.07 -8.11 17.38
N VAL A 157 -13.11 -8.00 18.31
CA VAL A 157 -11.92 -8.88 18.37
C VAL A 157 -12.36 -10.34 18.62
N ARG A 158 -13.28 -10.56 19.56
CA ARG A 158 -13.83 -11.91 19.84
C ARG A 158 -14.46 -12.52 18.59
N THR A 159 -15.35 -11.81 17.92
CA THR A 159 -16.02 -12.29 16.70
C THR A 159 -15.01 -12.58 15.57
N SER A 160 -14.03 -11.71 15.40
CA SER A 160 -12.96 -11.91 14.38
C SER A 160 -12.08 -13.12 14.70
N MET A 161 -11.80 -13.41 15.98
CA MET A 161 -11.07 -14.60 16.40
C MET A 161 -11.86 -15.88 16.15
N GLU A 162 -13.16 -15.88 16.48
CA GLU A 162 -14.06 -17.01 16.20
C GLU A 162 -14.05 -17.39 14.70
N GLY A 163 -13.96 -16.40 13.81
CA GLY A 163 -13.89 -16.60 12.36
C GLY A 163 -12.61 -17.31 11.87
N VAL A 164 -11.53 -17.32 12.65
CA VAL A 164 -10.25 -17.95 12.29
C VAL A 164 -9.85 -19.08 13.24
N ASP A 165 -10.70 -19.44 14.20
CA ASP A 165 -10.39 -20.40 15.27
C ASP A 165 -10.01 -21.79 14.72
N LEU A 166 -10.72 -22.28 13.70
CA LEU A 166 -10.40 -23.56 13.08
C LEU A 166 -8.97 -23.59 12.52
N ALA A 167 -8.60 -22.56 11.75
CA ALA A 167 -7.27 -22.46 11.15
C ALA A 167 -6.18 -22.27 12.21
N ALA A 168 -6.46 -21.53 13.29
CA ALA A 168 -5.57 -21.37 14.42
C ALA A 168 -5.32 -22.70 15.15
N ASN A 169 -6.39 -23.45 15.42
CA ASN A 169 -6.33 -24.77 16.09
C ASN A 169 -5.57 -25.79 15.23
N GLU A 170 -5.78 -25.85 13.91
CA GLU A 170 -5.05 -26.74 13.01
C GLU A 170 -3.54 -26.50 13.02
N ARG A 171 -3.10 -25.25 13.29
CA ARG A 171 -1.68 -24.87 13.41
C ARG A 171 -1.18 -24.80 14.86
N GLY A 172 -2.05 -25.10 15.82
CA GLY A 172 -1.71 -25.04 17.25
C GLY A 172 -1.45 -23.61 17.75
N ILE A 173 -1.97 -22.57 17.09
CA ILE A 173 -1.81 -21.17 17.49
C ILE A 173 -2.90 -20.80 18.48
N ARG A 174 -2.50 -20.28 19.64
CA ARG A 174 -3.42 -19.78 20.66
C ARG A 174 -3.78 -18.33 20.41
N LEU A 175 -5.06 -18.02 20.24
CA LEU A 175 -5.58 -16.65 20.13
C LEU A 175 -5.95 -16.11 21.52
N VAL A 176 -5.49 -14.90 21.87
CA VAL A 176 -5.72 -14.29 23.18
C VAL A 176 -6.30 -12.88 22.97
N ASN A 177 -7.53 -12.68 23.44
CA ASN A 177 -8.15 -11.36 23.51
C ASN A 177 -7.85 -10.71 24.87
N ALA A 178 -6.92 -9.77 24.90
CA ALA A 178 -6.57 -8.98 26.07
C ALA A 178 -7.17 -7.55 26.04
N VAL A 179 -8.14 -7.30 25.15
CA VAL A 179 -8.87 -6.02 25.09
C VAL A 179 -9.85 -5.95 26.28
N PRO A 180 -9.85 -4.90 27.09
CA PRO A 180 -10.84 -4.73 28.14
C PRO A 180 -12.27 -4.65 27.59
N ALA A 181 -13.24 -5.20 28.31
CA ALA A 181 -14.66 -5.07 27.96
C ALA A 181 -15.09 -3.58 27.92
N ALA A 182 -16.09 -3.28 27.09
CA ALA A 182 -16.63 -1.94 26.90
C ALA A 182 -15.58 -0.91 26.42
N THR A 183 -14.59 -1.34 25.65
CA THR A 183 -13.67 -0.44 24.94
C THR A 183 -14.34 0.03 23.66
N LEU A 184 -14.91 1.25 23.67
CA LEU A 184 -15.63 1.82 22.52
C LEU A 184 -14.67 2.53 21.57
N VAL A 185 -14.83 2.25 20.27
CA VAL A 185 -14.11 2.90 19.17
C VAL A 185 -15.09 3.21 18.04
N ARG A 186 -14.77 4.21 17.21
CA ARG A 186 -15.58 4.59 16.07
C ARG A 186 -14.95 4.06 14.77
N GLY A 187 -15.78 3.45 13.91
CA GLY A 187 -15.34 2.93 12.62
C GLY A 187 -16.39 2.09 11.89
N ASP A 188 -16.04 1.57 10.75
CA ASP A 188 -16.85 0.63 9.97
C ASP A 188 -16.58 -0.80 10.47
N ARG A 189 -17.58 -1.41 11.13
CA ARG A 189 -17.46 -2.74 11.77
C ARG A 189 -16.98 -3.80 10.80
N ALA A 190 -17.56 -3.87 9.59
CA ALA A 190 -17.22 -4.90 8.62
C ALA A 190 -15.78 -4.74 8.10
N ARG A 191 -15.34 -3.48 7.91
CA ARG A 191 -13.96 -3.21 7.47
C ARG A 191 -12.94 -3.45 8.57
N LEU A 192 -13.25 -3.10 9.80
CA LEU A 192 -12.37 -3.38 10.94
C LEU A 192 -12.29 -4.89 11.26
N GLU A 193 -13.37 -5.64 11.10
CA GLU A 193 -13.35 -7.11 11.16
C GLU A 193 -12.43 -7.69 10.09
N GLN A 194 -12.47 -7.17 8.86
CA GLN A 194 -11.57 -7.57 7.78
C GLN A 194 -10.09 -7.25 8.09
N VAL A 195 -9.82 -6.10 8.72
CA VAL A 195 -8.48 -5.73 9.23
C VAL A 195 -7.96 -6.78 10.21
N LEU A 196 -8.75 -7.08 11.25
CA LEU A 196 -8.38 -8.05 12.28
C LEU A 196 -8.18 -9.45 11.69
N THR A 197 -9.11 -9.91 10.85
CA THR A 197 -9.02 -11.20 10.18
C THR A 197 -7.75 -11.33 9.33
N ASN A 198 -7.34 -10.28 8.59
CA ASN A 198 -6.10 -10.29 7.83
C ASN A 198 -4.86 -10.37 8.74
N LEU A 199 -4.86 -9.65 9.87
CA LEU A 199 -3.77 -9.69 10.84
C LEU A 199 -3.69 -11.06 11.54
N PHE A 200 -4.82 -11.65 11.92
CA PHE A 200 -4.86 -13.00 12.50
C PHE A 200 -4.40 -14.06 11.52
N ASN A 201 -4.85 -14.01 10.26
CA ASN A 201 -4.38 -14.94 9.24
C ASN A 201 -2.86 -14.84 9.05
N ASN A 202 -2.27 -13.65 9.09
CA ASN A 202 -0.82 -13.49 9.06
C ASN A 202 -0.16 -14.11 10.30
N ALA A 203 -0.69 -13.88 11.50
CA ALA A 203 -0.18 -14.49 12.72
C ALA A 203 -0.26 -16.02 12.71
N ILE A 204 -1.33 -16.59 12.11
CA ILE A 204 -1.51 -18.05 11.97
C ILE A 204 -0.53 -18.62 10.92
N VAL A 205 -0.40 -17.96 9.76
CA VAL A 205 0.46 -18.44 8.66
C VAL A 205 1.94 -18.38 9.02
N TYR A 206 2.37 -17.29 9.67
CA TYR A 206 3.76 -17.03 10.00
C TYR A 206 4.11 -17.30 11.49
N GLY A 207 3.12 -17.74 12.27
CA GLY A 207 3.29 -18.19 13.65
C GLY A 207 4.16 -19.45 13.76
N ARG A 208 4.64 -19.72 14.96
CA ARG A 208 5.31 -20.98 15.29
C ARG A 208 4.26 -21.98 15.77
N GLU A 209 4.52 -23.25 15.55
CA GLU A 209 3.70 -24.31 16.14
C GLU A 209 3.64 -24.17 17.68
N GLY A 210 2.44 -24.17 18.24
CA GLY A 210 2.23 -23.88 19.67
C GLY A 210 2.37 -22.42 20.06
N GLY A 211 2.50 -21.51 19.09
CA GLY A 211 2.65 -20.08 19.30
C GLY A 211 1.39 -19.38 19.80
N THR A 212 1.50 -18.08 20.03
CA THR A 212 0.42 -17.25 20.55
C THR A 212 0.27 -15.97 19.75
N CYS A 213 -0.97 -15.62 19.40
CA CYS A 213 -1.35 -14.32 18.87
C CYS A 213 -2.22 -13.59 19.91
N THR A 214 -1.75 -12.44 20.38
CA THR A 214 -2.43 -11.64 21.40
C THR A 214 -2.89 -10.32 20.83
N VAL A 215 -4.15 -9.94 21.08
CA VAL A 215 -4.65 -8.59 20.82
C VAL A 215 -4.72 -7.84 22.13
N SER A 216 -4.05 -6.69 22.19
CA SER A 216 -4.08 -5.77 23.31
C SER A 216 -4.39 -4.35 22.84
N THR A 217 -4.77 -3.47 23.78
CA THR A 217 -5.08 -2.08 23.46
C THR A 217 -4.71 -1.14 24.59
N TYR A 218 -4.39 0.11 24.21
CA TYR A 218 -4.13 1.19 25.16
C TYR A 218 -4.54 2.54 24.56
N PRO A 219 -4.94 3.51 25.37
CA PRO A 219 -5.30 4.85 24.91
C PRO A 219 -4.05 5.66 24.57
N LEU A 220 -4.15 6.46 23.50
CA LEU A 220 -3.12 7.43 23.07
C LEU A 220 -3.81 8.75 22.69
N GLY A 221 -3.98 9.65 23.63
CA GLY A 221 -4.77 10.87 23.43
C GLY A 221 -6.23 10.57 23.08
N GLU A 222 -6.69 11.06 21.94
CA GLU A 222 -8.05 10.82 21.42
C GLU A 222 -8.15 9.51 20.61
N GLN A 223 -7.08 8.77 20.50
CA GLN A 223 -7.01 7.50 19.77
C GLN A 223 -6.93 6.32 20.73
N GLN A 224 -7.40 5.18 20.25
CA GLN A 224 -7.19 3.87 20.83
C GLN A 224 -6.20 3.13 19.94
N VAL A 225 -5.05 2.75 20.49
CA VAL A 225 -4.09 1.90 19.77
C VAL A 225 -4.48 0.44 20.03
N VAL A 226 -4.55 -0.34 18.96
CA VAL A 226 -4.80 -1.79 19.01
C VAL A 226 -3.56 -2.50 18.47
N GLU A 227 -2.98 -3.38 19.25
CA GLU A 227 -1.80 -4.14 18.89
C GLU A 227 -2.15 -5.62 18.72
N VAL A 228 -1.80 -6.16 17.57
CA VAL A 228 -1.84 -7.60 17.28
C VAL A 228 -0.40 -8.10 17.31
N THR A 229 -0.08 -8.89 18.32
CA THR A 229 1.27 -9.39 18.60
C THR A 229 1.33 -10.89 18.36
N ASP A 230 2.26 -11.35 17.52
CA ASP A 230 2.60 -12.75 17.32
C ASP A 230 4.04 -13.06 17.79
N ASP A 231 4.30 -14.29 18.18
CA ASP A 231 5.60 -14.84 18.53
C ASP A 231 6.21 -15.68 17.39
N GLY A 232 5.81 -15.38 16.15
CA GLY A 232 6.18 -16.11 14.95
C GLY A 232 7.63 -15.91 14.50
N ILE A 233 7.85 -16.16 13.20
CA ILE A 233 9.20 -16.08 12.59
C ILE A 233 9.76 -14.66 12.55
N GLY A 234 8.92 -13.64 12.65
CA GLY A 234 9.30 -12.23 12.49
C GLY A 234 9.85 -11.89 11.11
N MET A 235 10.35 -10.68 10.99
CA MET A 235 10.84 -10.11 9.73
C MET A 235 12.13 -9.32 9.94
N ALA A 236 13.06 -9.40 8.96
CA ALA A 236 14.25 -8.56 8.93
C ALA A 236 13.88 -7.10 8.64
N LYS A 237 14.66 -6.15 9.18
CA LYS A 237 14.38 -4.71 9.10
C LYS A 237 14.21 -4.18 7.68
N GLU A 238 14.91 -4.76 6.71
CA GLU A 238 14.85 -4.37 5.29
C GLU A 238 13.49 -4.61 4.64
N HIS A 239 12.68 -5.53 5.20
CA HIS A 239 11.34 -5.84 4.70
C HIS A 239 10.25 -4.91 5.26
N LEU A 240 10.45 -4.33 6.45
CA LEU A 240 9.43 -3.57 7.16
C LEU A 240 8.83 -2.39 6.35
N PRO A 241 9.62 -1.61 5.59
CA PRO A 241 9.06 -0.52 4.78
C PRO A 241 8.11 -1.01 3.68
N ARG A 242 8.23 -2.27 3.28
CA ARG A 242 7.58 -2.84 2.10
C ARG A 242 6.44 -3.81 2.41
N VAL A 243 6.24 -4.22 3.66
CA VAL A 243 5.25 -5.25 4.01
C VAL A 243 3.80 -4.87 3.68
N PHE A 244 3.52 -3.58 3.55
CA PHE A 244 2.21 -3.05 3.15
C PHE A 244 2.06 -2.84 1.62
N GLU A 245 3.13 -3.12 0.84
CA GLU A 245 3.04 -3.09 -0.62
C GLU A 245 2.23 -4.29 -1.12
N ARG A 246 1.47 -4.10 -2.19
CA ARG A 246 0.66 -5.16 -2.82
C ARG A 246 1.57 -6.27 -3.37
N PHE A 247 1.18 -7.52 -3.16
CA PHE A 247 1.91 -8.71 -3.60
C PHE A 247 3.30 -8.85 -2.99
N TYR A 248 3.67 -8.00 -2.03
CA TYR A 248 4.95 -8.13 -1.36
C TYR A 248 4.93 -9.30 -0.36
N ARG A 249 5.99 -10.11 -0.39
CA ARG A 249 6.16 -11.27 0.50
C ARG A 249 7.62 -11.42 0.88
N VAL A 250 7.89 -11.69 2.13
CA VAL A 250 9.23 -12.03 2.64
C VAL A 250 9.52 -13.48 2.27
N GLY A 251 10.58 -13.75 1.48
CA GLY A 251 11.01 -15.11 1.11
C GLY A 251 10.10 -15.79 0.08
N LYS A 252 10.27 -15.43 -1.19
CA LYS A 252 9.45 -15.91 -2.34
C LYS A 252 9.29 -17.44 -2.50
N SER A 253 10.12 -18.28 -1.89
CA SER A 253 10.13 -19.73 -2.14
C SER A 253 9.35 -20.56 -1.12
N ARG A 254 9.35 -20.22 0.16
CA ARG A 254 8.64 -20.98 1.22
C ARG A 254 7.14 -20.72 1.28
N SER A 255 6.72 -19.52 0.91
CA SER A 255 5.34 -19.06 1.08
C SER A 255 4.38 -19.43 -0.06
N ARG A 256 4.85 -20.00 -1.19
CA ARG A 256 3.96 -20.41 -2.30
C ARG A 256 2.97 -21.51 -1.92
N ASN A 257 3.37 -22.42 -1.05
CA ASN A 257 2.51 -23.51 -0.59
C ASN A 257 1.54 -23.11 0.54
N GLU A 258 1.78 -21.96 1.19
CA GLU A 258 1.03 -21.51 2.37
C GLU A 258 -0.09 -20.50 2.06
N GLY A 259 -0.38 -20.25 0.79
CA GLY A 259 -1.68 -19.70 0.35
C GLY A 259 -1.89 -18.19 0.37
N GLY A 260 -0.94 -17.33 0.82
CA GLY A 260 -1.18 -15.89 0.87
C GLY A 260 -0.99 -15.18 -0.48
N SER A 261 -1.91 -14.30 -0.89
CA SER A 261 -1.82 -13.47 -2.11
C SER A 261 -0.83 -12.31 -2.00
N GLY A 262 -0.42 -11.95 -0.78
CA GLY A 262 0.34 -10.72 -0.52
C GLY A 262 -0.51 -9.44 -0.61
N LEU A 263 -1.83 -9.56 -0.61
CA LEU A 263 -2.76 -8.43 -0.62
C LEU A 263 -3.28 -8.08 0.79
N GLY A 264 -3.28 -9.01 1.73
CA GLY A 264 -3.89 -8.84 3.05
C GLY A 264 -3.41 -7.61 3.82
N LEU A 265 -2.08 -7.38 3.92
CA LEU A 265 -1.54 -6.20 4.60
C LEU A 265 -1.75 -4.91 3.81
N ALA A 266 -1.79 -4.96 2.48
CA ALA A 266 -2.15 -3.81 1.66
C ALA A 266 -3.62 -3.43 1.88
N ILE A 267 -4.54 -4.40 1.99
CA ILE A 267 -5.95 -4.18 2.34
C ILE A 267 -6.05 -3.52 3.71
N VAL A 268 -5.34 -4.03 4.72
CA VAL A 268 -5.31 -3.43 6.06
C VAL A 268 -4.91 -1.96 5.97
N LYS A 269 -3.82 -1.64 5.26
CA LYS A 269 -3.36 -0.26 5.08
C LYS A 269 -4.43 0.62 4.45
N HIS A 270 -5.04 0.20 3.34
CA HIS A 270 -6.06 1.00 2.65
C HIS A 270 -7.33 1.19 3.47
N ILE A 271 -7.75 0.17 4.24
CA ILE A 271 -8.89 0.32 5.16
C ILE A 271 -8.55 1.34 6.26
N MET A 272 -7.34 1.29 6.84
CA MET A 272 -6.93 2.26 7.87
C MET A 272 -6.82 3.68 7.31
N GLU A 273 -6.25 3.84 6.11
CA GLU A 273 -6.20 5.12 5.40
C GLU A 273 -7.60 5.69 5.11
N ALA A 274 -8.56 4.85 4.70
CA ALA A 274 -9.95 5.25 4.50
C ALA A 274 -10.62 5.73 5.80
N HIS A 275 -10.26 5.16 6.96
CA HIS A 275 -10.70 5.62 8.29
C HIS A 275 -9.90 6.85 8.80
N HIS A 276 -8.99 7.42 8.01
CA HIS A 276 -8.03 8.46 8.43
C HIS A 276 -7.18 8.04 9.64
N GLN A 277 -6.89 6.75 9.73
CA GLN A 277 -6.12 6.11 10.79
C GLN A 277 -4.83 5.50 10.24
N THR A 278 -3.96 5.04 11.11
CA THR A 278 -2.64 4.53 10.73
C THR A 278 -2.46 3.07 11.08
N ILE A 279 -1.59 2.40 10.33
CA ILE A 279 -1.02 1.10 10.70
C ILE A 279 0.50 1.18 10.70
N THR A 280 1.12 0.57 11.69
CA THR A 280 2.57 0.44 11.81
C THR A 280 2.95 -1.00 12.14
N VAL A 281 4.20 -1.36 11.90
CA VAL A 281 4.74 -2.69 12.23
C VAL A 281 6.08 -2.57 12.93
N LYS A 282 6.27 -3.37 13.97
CA LYS A 282 7.56 -3.64 14.60
C LYS A 282 7.78 -5.15 14.53
N SER A 283 8.94 -5.58 14.05
CA SER A 283 9.26 -7.00 13.99
C SER A 283 10.75 -7.21 14.13
N THR A 284 11.09 -8.37 14.66
CA THR A 284 12.47 -8.85 14.76
C THR A 284 12.49 -10.30 14.29
N GLU A 285 13.38 -10.62 13.37
CA GLU A 285 13.55 -11.96 12.85
C GLU A 285 13.83 -12.94 13.98
N GLY A 286 13.07 -14.02 14.03
CA GLY A 286 13.14 -15.02 15.07
C GLY A 286 12.39 -14.67 16.37
N ALA A 287 11.75 -13.50 16.51
CA ALA A 287 11.08 -13.08 17.74
C ALA A 287 9.58 -12.77 17.58
N GLY A 288 9.10 -12.63 16.33
CA GLY A 288 7.70 -12.31 16.02
C GLY A 288 7.47 -10.89 15.54
N SER A 289 6.20 -10.49 15.46
CA SER A 289 5.79 -9.17 14.94
C SER A 289 4.71 -8.53 15.81
N ILE A 290 4.66 -7.21 15.79
CA ILE A 290 3.63 -6.38 16.40
C ILE A 290 3.09 -5.47 15.33
N PHE A 291 1.81 -5.64 14.99
CA PHE A 291 1.08 -4.73 14.12
C PHE A 291 0.22 -3.82 14.98
N SER A 292 0.42 -2.52 14.86
CA SER A 292 -0.31 -1.53 15.66
C SER A 292 -1.18 -0.68 14.75
N ILE A 293 -2.48 -0.64 15.00
CA ILE A 293 -3.44 0.24 14.32
C ILE A 293 -3.98 1.27 15.30
N THR A 294 -4.34 2.46 14.79
CA THR A 294 -5.03 3.49 15.58
C THR A 294 -6.50 3.49 15.23
N LEU A 295 -7.38 3.77 16.20
CA LEU A 295 -8.82 3.96 16.01
C LEU A 295 -9.26 5.21 16.77
N GLN A 296 -10.28 5.88 16.29
CA GLN A 296 -10.87 7.00 17.03
C GLN A 296 -11.59 6.46 18.29
N ARG A 297 -11.28 7.03 19.43
CA ARG A 297 -11.93 6.71 20.70
C ARG A 297 -13.27 7.42 20.79
N VAL A 298 -14.27 6.76 21.37
CA VAL A 298 -15.59 7.32 21.69
C VAL A 298 -15.61 7.82 23.12
#